data_01202dac3940921460a86cc45355ca7c
#
_entry.id   01202dac3940921460a86cc45355ca7c
#
_cell.length_a   1.000
_cell.length_b   1.000
_cell.length_c   1.000
_cell.angle_alpha   90.00
_cell.angle_beta   90.00
_cell.angle_gamma   90.00
#
_symmetry.space_group_name_H-M   'P 1'
#
loop_
_entity.id
_entity.type
_entity.pdbx_description
1 polymer ?
#
loop_
_entity_poly.entity_id
_entity_poly.type
_entity_poly.pdbx_seq_one_letter_code
_entity_poly.pdbx_strand_id
1 'polypeptide(L)'
;MTSRTLASALLAAGLLLTGAAQAQVLGAITASSTAVKVGEPVTITANIDVINANYCGFVVGFGDGTFKDAVSDVSTPVPLVITRTYDKPGSYHVTLGGKNVQNHPNCGGPERAVDITVTGAAKAAAPAAPAAMKAVEVCEKPWKLSGKLNAKTGAFTCAAKPGTALPATKPVCSGDLSYFENMKKGQFGCKP
;
A
#
# COMPACT_ATOMS: atom_id res chain seq x y z
N MET A 1 -11.38 49.24 -76.21
CA MET A 1 -11.47 47.77 -76.06
C MET A 1 -10.54 47.41 -74.95
N THR A 2 -11.08 47.23 -73.74
CA THR A 2 -10.34 47.04 -72.54
C THR A 2 -10.57 45.58 -72.02
N SER A 3 -9.50 44.77 -72.11
CA SER A 3 -9.52 43.41 -71.68
C SER A 3 -9.23 43.36 -70.17
N ARG A 4 -10.19 42.87 -69.35
CA ARG A 4 -10.05 42.65 -67.90
C ARG A 4 -9.61 41.25 -67.70
N THR A 5 -8.37 41.05 -67.20
CA THR A 5 -7.84 39.77 -66.69
C THR A 5 -8.31 39.58 -65.23
N LEU A 6 -9.14 38.55 -64.99
CA LEU A 6 -9.55 38.10 -63.69
C LEU A 6 -8.44 37.18 -63.11
N ALA A 7 -7.77 37.64 -62.07
CA ALA A 7 -6.84 36.82 -61.30
C ALA A 7 -7.64 36.08 -60.28
N SER A 8 -7.73 34.74 -60.43
CA SER A 8 -8.31 33.84 -59.47
C SER A 8 -7.29 33.55 -58.37
N ALA A 9 -7.51 34.09 -57.16
CA ALA A 9 -6.76 33.74 -55.95
C ALA A 9 -7.36 32.48 -55.34
N LEU A 10 -6.66 31.38 -55.48
CA LEU A 10 -6.94 30.11 -54.74
C LEU A 10 -6.43 30.28 -53.29
N LEU A 11 -7.35 30.53 -52.36
CA LEU A 11 -7.08 30.39 -50.93
C LEU A 11 -7.04 28.89 -50.60
N ALA A 12 -5.84 28.35 -50.42
CA ALA A 12 -5.63 27.01 -49.79
C ALA A 12 -5.86 27.15 -48.28
N ALA A 13 -7.07 26.81 -47.82
CA ALA A 13 -7.37 26.66 -46.41
C ALA A 13 -6.72 25.37 -45.92
N GLY A 14 -5.51 25.48 -45.33
CA GLY A 14 -4.86 24.36 -44.60
C GLY A 14 -5.65 24.05 -43.34
N LEU A 15 -6.42 22.96 -43.33
CA LEU A 15 -6.97 22.38 -42.11
C LEU A 15 -5.79 21.87 -41.28
N LEU A 16 -5.40 22.62 -40.26
CA LEU A 16 -4.58 22.12 -39.17
C LEU A 16 -5.45 21.15 -38.33
N LEU A 17 -5.38 19.87 -38.63
CA LEU A 17 -5.86 18.82 -37.79
C LEU A 17 -4.97 18.79 -36.51
N THR A 18 -5.33 19.60 -35.53
CA THR A 18 -4.79 19.43 -34.17
C THR A 18 -5.31 18.10 -33.63
N GLY A 19 -4.54 17.03 -33.84
CA GLY A 19 -4.78 15.77 -33.18
C GLY A 19 -4.71 16.03 -31.68
N ALA A 20 -5.84 16.00 -30.98
CA ALA A 20 -5.88 15.98 -29.54
C ALA A 20 -5.17 14.69 -29.10
N ALA A 21 -3.96 14.83 -28.57
CA ALA A 21 -3.29 13.73 -27.89
C ALA A 21 -4.20 13.31 -26.73
N GLN A 22 -4.88 12.18 -26.88
CA GLN A 22 -5.74 11.64 -25.85
C GLN A 22 -4.85 11.00 -24.79
N ALA A 23 -4.54 11.75 -23.75
CA ALA A 23 -3.85 11.27 -22.57
C ALA A 23 -4.81 10.43 -21.72
N GLN A 24 -4.33 9.38 -21.11
CA GLN A 24 -5.07 8.68 -20.08
C GLN A 24 -5.41 9.63 -18.94
N VAL A 25 -6.66 9.63 -18.51
CA VAL A 25 -7.21 10.61 -17.59
C VAL A 25 -7.55 9.93 -16.27
N LEU A 26 -7.26 10.64 -15.16
CA LEU A 26 -7.72 10.23 -13.85
C LEU A 26 -9.26 10.18 -13.84
N GLY A 27 -9.80 8.99 -13.61
CA GLY A 27 -11.22 8.75 -13.46
C GLY A 27 -11.71 9.07 -12.05
N ALA A 28 -12.79 8.44 -11.63
CA ALA A 28 -13.34 8.63 -10.29
C ALA A 28 -12.54 7.87 -9.24
N ILE A 29 -12.45 8.44 -8.03
CA ILE A 29 -12.09 7.70 -6.82
C ILE A 29 -13.34 7.56 -5.94
N THR A 30 -13.58 6.36 -5.44
CA THR A 30 -14.75 6.05 -4.59
C THR A 30 -14.34 5.22 -3.40
N ALA A 31 -15.15 5.27 -2.35
CA ALA A 31 -15.02 4.42 -1.17
C ALA A 31 -16.30 3.61 -0.97
N SER A 32 -16.19 2.39 -0.47
CA SER A 32 -17.35 1.52 -0.15
C SER A 32 -18.25 2.14 0.92
N SER A 33 -17.67 3.00 1.77
CA SER A 33 -18.38 3.82 2.75
C SER A 33 -17.59 5.09 3.02
N THR A 34 -18.27 6.20 3.19
CA THR A 34 -17.68 7.49 3.60
C THR A 34 -17.72 7.71 5.12
N ALA A 35 -18.35 6.79 5.87
CA ALA A 35 -18.41 6.80 7.32
C ALA A 35 -18.19 5.39 7.85
N VAL A 36 -17.10 5.18 8.58
CA VAL A 36 -16.70 3.89 9.15
C VAL A 36 -16.25 4.05 10.60
N LYS A 37 -16.14 2.94 11.32
CA LYS A 37 -15.56 2.92 12.66
C LYS A 37 -14.07 2.66 12.60
N VAL A 38 -13.36 3.07 13.64
CA VAL A 38 -11.95 2.72 13.83
C VAL A 38 -11.76 1.21 13.71
N GLY A 39 -10.80 0.78 12.85
CA GLY A 39 -10.50 -0.63 12.60
C GLY A 39 -11.46 -1.33 11.61
N GLU A 40 -12.50 -0.67 11.14
CA GLU A 40 -13.39 -1.20 10.13
C GLU A 40 -12.76 -1.06 8.73
N PRO A 41 -12.77 -2.11 7.91
CA PRO A 41 -12.21 -2.04 6.56
C PRO A 41 -13.08 -1.21 5.63
N VAL A 42 -12.44 -0.35 4.84
CA VAL A 42 -13.06 0.39 3.74
C VAL A 42 -12.34 0.05 2.43
N THR A 43 -13.11 -0.22 1.39
CA THR A 43 -12.57 -0.47 0.05
C THR A 43 -12.57 0.82 -0.75
N ILE A 44 -11.38 1.21 -1.21
CA ILE A 44 -11.14 2.38 -2.06
C ILE A 44 -10.95 1.87 -3.48
N THR A 45 -11.69 2.44 -4.42
CA THR A 45 -11.62 2.11 -5.84
C THR A 45 -11.18 3.34 -6.62
N ALA A 46 -10.02 3.25 -7.26
CA ALA A 46 -9.44 4.30 -8.09
C ALA A 46 -9.57 3.90 -9.57
N ASN A 47 -10.32 4.67 -10.36
CA ASN A 47 -10.50 4.46 -11.79
C ASN A 47 -9.49 5.29 -12.58
N ILE A 48 -8.97 4.70 -13.64
CA ILE A 48 -8.21 5.38 -14.68
C ILE A 48 -8.95 5.15 -15.98
N ASP A 49 -9.36 6.22 -16.64
CA ASP A 49 -10.04 6.14 -17.92
C ASP A 49 -8.98 5.89 -19.01
N VAL A 50 -8.90 4.63 -19.45
CA VAL A 50 -7.93 4.18 -20.45
C VAL A 50 -8.44 4.56 -21.85
N ILE A 51 -7.93 5.66 -22.38
CA ILE A 51 -8.16 6.06 -23.77
C ILE A 51 -6.87 5.79 -24.56
N ASN A 52 -6.86 4.68 -25.31
CA ASN A 52 -5.69 4.19 -26.03
C ASN A 52 -4.55 3.62 -25.12
N ALA A 53 -3.79 2.68 -25.62
CA ALA A 53 -2.78 1.85 -24.93
C ALA A 53 -1.55 2.59 -24.34
N ASN A 54 -1.70 3.84 -23.96
CA ASN A 54 -0.63 4.60 -23.32
C ASN A 54 -0.72 4.41 -21.81
N TYR A 55 0.32 3.89 -21.22
CA TYR A 55 0.43 3.68 -19.79
C TYR A 55 0.79 4.99 -19.09
N CYS A 56 0.21 5.21 -17.92
CA CYS A 56 0.54 6.37 -17.10
C CYS A 56 0.66 6.01 -15.62
N GLY A 57 1.44 6.79 -14.90
CA GLY A 57 1.63 6.64 -13.45
C GLY A 57 0.65 7.49 -12.65
N PHE A 58 0.22 6.97 -11.52
CA PHE A 58 -0.68 7.64 -10.60
C PHE A 58 -0.37 7.27 -9.13
N VAL A 59 -0.91 8.04 -8.22
CA VAL A 59 -0.77 7.84 -6.79
C VAL A 59 -2.12 7.93 -6.12
N VAL A 60 -2.38 7.03 -5.17
CA VAL A 60 -3.52 7.10 -4.25
C VAL A 60 -2.99 7.50 -2.89
N GLY A 61 -3.35 8.69 -2.41
CA GLY A 61 -3.09 9.16 -1.05
C GLY A 61 -4.23 8.75 -0.13
N PHE A 62 -3.92 8.26 1.08
CA PHE A 62 -4.95 7.75 1.99
C PHE A 62 -5.39 8.75 3.07
N GLY A 63 -4.84 9.98 3.05
CA GLY A 63 -5.17 11.02 4.02
C GLY A 63 -4.52 10.85 5.40
N ASP A 64 -3.80 9.76 5.63
CA ASP A 64 -3.07 9.46 6.87
C ASP A 64 -1.55 9.65 6.74
N GLY A 65 -1.10 10.29 5.66
CA GLY A 65 0.31 10.48 5.31
C GLY A 65 0.91 9.31 4.53
N THR A 66 0.18 8.24 4.32
CA THR A 66 0.61 7.11 3.48
C THR A 66 0.01 7.18 2.08
N PHE A 67 0.64 6.52 1.13
CA PHE A 67 0.20 6.51 -0.27
C PHE A 67 0.58 5.19 -0.97
N LYS A 68 -0.06 4.95 -2.11
CA LYS A 68 0.22 3.84 -3.03
C LYS A 68 0.48 4.37 -4.42
N ASP A 69 1.69 4.16 -4.95
CA ASP A 69 2.04 4.42 -6.35
C ASP A 69 1.60 3.25 -7.22
N ALA A 70 1.13 3.53 -8.42
CA ALA A 70 0.74 2.51 -9.40
C ALA A 70 0.90 3.02 -10.84
N VAL A 71 0.91 2.10 -11.78
CA VAL A 71 0.93 2.35 -13.22
C VAL A 71 -0.29 1.68 -13.82
N SER A 72 -1.00 2.36 -14.72
CA SER A 72 -2.10 1.77 -15.47
C SER A 72 -1.55 0.99 -16.66
N ASP A 73 -1.12 -0.23 -16.45
CA ASP A 73 -0.58 -1.13 -17.49
C ASP A 73 -1.37 -2.44 -17.54
N VAL A 74 -0.98 -3.34 -18.45
CA VAL A 74 -1.61 -4.65 -18.60
C VAL A 74 -1.44 -5.56 -17.38
N SER A 75 -0.47 -5.27 -16.52
CA SER A 75 -0.15 -6.04 -15.31
C SER A 75 -0.88 -5.50 -14.07
N THR A 76 -1.30 -4.24 -14.11
CA THR A 76 -2.04 -3.61 -13.02
C THR A 76 -3.51 -3.51 -13.39
N PRO A 77 -4.38 -4.33 -12.77
CA PRO A 77 -5.80 -4.24 -13.07
C PRO A 77 -6.35 -2.85 -12.67
N VAL A 78 -7.01 -2.20 -13.62
CA VAL A 78 -7.79 -1.00 -13.37
C VAL A 78 -9.28 -1.34 -13.52
N PRO A 79 -10.13 -0.91 -12.60
CA PRO A 79 -9.84 -0.03 -11.45
C PRO A 79 -8.92 -0.65 -10.40
N LEU A 80 -8.04 0.17 -9.81
CA LEU A 80 -7.23 -0.26 -8.69
C LEU A 80 -8.10 -0.31 -7.42
N VAL A 81 -8.21 -1.48 -6.83
CA VAL A 81 -9.02 -1.72 -5.62
C VAL A 81 -8.09 -1.96 -4.43
N ILE A 82 -8.24 -1.16 -3.38
CA ILE A 82 -7.41 -1.22 -2.18
C ILE A 82 -8.32 -1.29 -0.96
N THR A 83 -8.10 -2.27 -0.08
CA THR A 83 -8.76 -2.31 1.23
C THR A 83 -7.88 -1.62 2.26
N ARG A 84 -8.45 -0.70 3.03
CA ARG A 84 -7.77 0.10 4.05
C ARG A 84 -8.52 0.04 5.37
N THR A 85 -7.78 0.12 6.49
CA THR A 85 -8.31 0.35 7.84
C THR A 85 -7.62 1.56 8.44
N TYR A 86 -8.35 2.34 9.25
CA TYR A 86 -7.82 3.50 9.97
C TYR A 86 -7.86 3.22 11.47
N ASP A 87 -6.74 3.41 12.14
CA ASP A 87 -6.59 3.10 13.57
C ASP A 87 -6.91 4.29 14.49
N LYS A 88 -7.21 5.46 13.92
CA LYS A 88 -7.56 6.68 14.67
C LYS A 88 -8.82 7.30 14.12
N PRO A 89 -9.65 7.91 14.96
CA PRO A 89 -10.78 8.70 14.49
C PRO A 89 -10.28 9.99 13.81
N GLY A 90 -11.02 10.45 12.82
CA GLY A 90 -10.68 11.65 12.06
C GLY A 90 -11.35 11.71 10.71
N SER A 91 -11.10 12.78 9.97
CA SER A 91 -11.46 12.91 8.56
C SER A 91 -10.24 12.66 7.70
N TYR A 92 -10.35 11.75 6.75
CA TYR A 92 -9.29 11.33 5.86
C TYR A 92 -9.63 11.74 4.44
N HIS A 93 -8.84 12.65 3.88
CA HIS A 93 -8.97 13.12 2.51
C HIS A 93 -8.20 12.18 1.59
N VAL A 94 -8.90 11.23 0.99
CA VAL A 94 -8.32 10.22 0.10
C VAL A 94 -8.27 10.78 -1.31
N THR A 95 -7.07 10.80 -1.92
CA THR A 95 -6.85 11.45 -3.22
C THR A 95 -6.36 10.47 -4.28
N LEU A 96 -6.64 10.79 -5.54
CA LEU A 96 -6.10 10.14 -6.73
C LEU A 96 -5.48 11.23 -7.61
N GLY A 97 -4.17 11.22 -7.73
CA GLY A 97 -3.38 12.19 -8.50
C GLY A 97 -2.48 11.55 -9.54
N GLY A 98 -2.16 12.28 -10.59
CA GLY A 98 -1.15 11.85 -11.56
C GLY A 98 0.25 11.94 -10.95
N LYS A 99 1.08 10.91 -11.17
CA LYS A 99 2.46 10.85 -10.69
C LYS A 99 3.33 10.12 -11.70
N ASN A 100 4.56 10.62 -11.92
CA ASN A 100 5.53 9.87 -12.70
C ASN A 100 6.00 8.65 -11.89
N VAL A 101 5.79 7.45 -12.43
CA VAL A 101 6.12 6.17 -11.77
C VAL A 101 6.86 5.29 -12.77
N GLN A 102 8.05 4.81 -12.41
CA GLN A 102 8.83 3.86 -13.23
C GLN A 102 8.98 4.30 -14.70
N ASN A 103 9.33 5.56 -14.94
CA ASN A 103 9.44 6.16 -16.28
C ASN A 103 8.12 6.29 -17.08
N HIS A 104 6.98 6.00 -16.48
CA HIS A 104 5.68 6.31 -17.07
C HIS A 104 5.28 7.77 -16.72
N PRO A 105 4.83 8.53 -17.69
CA PRO A 105 4.36 9.88 -17.43
C PRO A 105 3.16 9.87 -16.50
N ASN A 106 2.92 10.95 -15.78
CA ASN A 106 1.75 11.08 -14.93
C ASN A 106 0.45 11.02 -15.74
N CYS A 107 -0.56 10.33 -15.18
CA CYS A 107 -1.91 10.36 -15.71
C CYS A 107 -2.44 11.78 -15.73
N GLY A 108 -3.11 12.19 -16.81
CA GLY A 108 -3.66 13.52 -16.99
C GLY A 108 -4.94 13.73 -16.17
N GLY A 109 -5.41 14.99 -16.16
CA GLY A 109 -6.64 15.39 -15.50
C GLY A 109 -6.45 15.97 -14.10
N PRO A 110 -7.51 16.55 -13.51
CA PRO A 110 -7.47 17.10 -12.17
C PRO A 110 -7.41 15.98 -11.13
N GLU A 111 -6.79 16.26 -10.01
CA GLU A 111 -6.84 15.38 -8.84
C GLU A 111 -8.30 15.09 -8.45
N ARG A 112 -8.56 13.85 -8.06
CA ARG A 112 -9.86 13.40 -7.56
C ARG A 112 -9.74 13.08 -6.08
N ALA A 113 -10.83 13.27 -5.34
CA ALA A 113 -10.82 13.00 -3.92
C ALA A 113 -12.15 12.42 -3.43
N VAL A 114 -12.08 11.71 -2.31
CA VAL A 114 -13.21 11.28 -1.51
C VAL A 114 -12.85 11.41 -0.03
N ASP A 115 -13.74 11.97 0.76
CA ASP A 115 -13.54 12.11 2.20
C ASP A 115 -14.14 10.92 2.94
N ILE A 116 -13.36 10.37 3.89
CA ILE A 116 -13.79 9.27 4.76
C ILE A 116 -13.75 9.75 6.20
N THR A 117 -14.89 9.72 6.87
CA THR A 117 -15.01 10.03 8.31
C THR A 117 -14.90 8.74 9.12
N VAL A 118 -13.89 8.67 9.97
CA VAL A 118 -13.67 7.55 10.89
C VAL A 118 -14.09 7.95 12.30
N THR A 119 -15.03 7.22 12.88
CA THR A 119 -15.60 7.52 14.21
C THR A 119 -15.24 6.45 15.23
N GLY A 120 -15.37 6.77 16.51
CA GLY A 120 -15.08 5.86 17.62
C GLY A 120 -13.81 6.21 18.37
N ALA A 121 -13.47 5.40 19.37
CA ALA A 121 -12.19 5.52 20.06
C ALA A 121 -11.07 5.06 19.12
N ALA A 122 -9.90 5.71 19.20
CA ALA A 122 -8.71 5.19 18.50
C ALA A 122 -8.53 3.73 18.88
N LYS A 123 -8.25 2.87 17.88
CA LYS A 123 -7.86 1.50 18.18
C LYS A 123 -6.70 1.55 19.17
N ALA A 124 -6.89 0.96 20.33
CA ALA A 124 -5.79 0.83 21.27
C ALA A 124 -4.60 0.27 20.47
N ALA A 125 -3.49 1.00 20.45
CA ALA A 125 -2.27 0.48 19.86
C ALA A 125 -2.16 -0.95 20.39
N ALA A 126 -2.07 -1.92 19.49
CA ALA A 126 -1.78 -3.29 19.90
C ALA A 126 -0.66 -3.18 20.94
N PRO A 127 -0.83 -3.71 22.17
CA PRO A 127 0.09 -3.41 23.24
C PRO A 127 1.49 -3.48 22.66
N ALA A 128 2.19 -2.35 22.71
CA ALA A 128 3.51 -2.21 22.09
C ALA A 128 4.24 -3.46 22.48
N ALA A 129 4.74 -4.21 21.49
CA ALA A 129 5.35 -5.52 21.70
C ALA A 129 6.10 -5.48 23.02
N PRO A 130 5.75 -6.30 24.01
CA PRO A 130 5.97 -6.02 25.42
C PRO A 130 7.37 -5.50 25.62
N ALA A 131 7.45 -4.29 26.16
CA ALA A 131 8.69 -3.57 26.36
C ALA A 131 9.68 -4.57 26.94
N ALA A 132 10.75 -4.86 26.19
CA ALA A 132 11.88 -5.71 26.49
C ALA A 132 11.54 -6.73 27.62
N MET A 133 10.96 -7.87 27.23
CA MET A 133 10.81 -8.99 28.19
C MET A 133 12.16 -9.17 28.87
N LYS A 134 12.18 -8.99 30.18
CA LYS A 134 13.37 -9.29 30.97
C LYS A 134 13.79 -10.69 30.55
N ALA A 135 15.07 -10.86 30.20
CA ALA A 135 15.64 -12.09 29.63
C ALA A 135 15.36 -13.39 30.40
N VAL A 136 14.67 -13.31 31.55
CA VAL A 136 14.33 -14.40 32.47
C VAL A 136 13.01 -15.08 32.12
N GLU A 137 12.10 -14.46 31.34
CA GLU A 137 10.75 -15.00 31.08
C GLU A 137 10.52 -15.54 29.66
N VAL A 138 11.55 -15.45 28.78
CA VAL A 138 11.40 -15.90 27.39
C VAL A 138 11.35 -17.41 27.26
N CYS A 139 11.94 -18.14 28.20
CA CYS A 139 11.96 -19.60 28.23
C CYS A 139 11.30 -20.11 29.52
N GLU A 140 10.15 -20.79 29.40
CA GLU A 140 9.49 -21.42 30.53
C GLU A 140 10.32 -22.61 31.08
N LYS A 141 10.37 -22.76 32.40
CA LYS A 141 11.03 -23.91 33.03
C LYS A 141 10.45 -25.23 32.50
N PRO A 142 11.28 -26.24 32.22
CA PRO A 142 12.71 -26.38 32.57
C PRO A 142 13.70 -25.81 31.54
N TRP A 143 13.22 -25.10 30.50
CA TRP A 143 14.04 -24.51 29.45
C TRP A 143 14.80 -23.27 29.94
N LYS A 144 16.00 -23.06 29.45
CA LYS A 144 16.85 -21.90 29.78
C LYS A 144 17.27 -21.16 28.49
N LEU A 145 17.37 -19.87 28.57
CA LEU A 145 17.87 -19.08 27.46
C LEU A 145 19.32 -19.48 27.12
N SER A 146 19.57 -19.92 25.91
CA SER A 146 20.90 -20.28 25.39
C SER A 146 21.46 -19.08 24.63
N GLY A 147 22.40 -18.40 25.24
CA GLY A 147 22.98 -17.15 24.69
C GLY A 147 22.22 -15.91 25.14
N LYS A 148 22.25 -14.86 24.30
CA LYS A 148 21.59 -13.58 24.57
C LYS A 148 20.35 -13.42 23.70
N LEU A 149 19.28 -12.90 24.28
CA LEU A 149 18.15 -12.38 23.54
C LEU A 149 18.64 -11.22 22.65
N ASN A 150 18.38 -11.27 21.35
CA ASN A 150 18.67 -10.16 20.47
C ASN A 150 17.60 -9.06 20.65
N ALA A 151 17.95 -8.00 21.38
CA ALA A 151 17.02 -6.91 21.70
C ALA A 151 16.52 -6.13 20.45
N LYS A 152 17.21 -6.22 19.32
CA LYS A 152 16.82 -5.52 18.08
C LYS A 152 15.85 -6.34 17.23
N THR A 153 16.08 -7.64 17.13
CA THR A 153 15.27 -8.53 16.27
C THR A 153 14.27 -9.36 17.05
N GLY A 154 14.45 -9.53 18.36
CA GLY A 154 13.67 -10.45 19.17
C GLY A 154 14.09 -11.92 19.03
N ALA A 155 15.18 -12.23 18.31
CA ALA A 155 15.66 -13.59 18.14
C ALA A 155 16.20 -14.17 19.45
N PHE A 156 15.81 -15.42 19.76
CA PHE A 156 16.25 -16.13 20.97
C PHE A 156 16.27 -17.64 20.75
N THR A 157 17.00 -18.32 21.62
CA THR A 157 17.04 -19.79 21.64
C THR A 157 16.90 -20.27 23.08
N CYS A 158 15.95 -21.13 23.34
CA CYS A 158 15.82 -21.86 24.59
C CYS A 158 16.46 -23.22 24.45
N ALA A 159 17.17 -23.68 25.49
CA ALA A 159 17.83 -24.98 25.53
C ALA A 159 17.47 -25.75 26.83
N ALA A 160 17.32 -27.04 26.68
CA ALA A 160 17.15 -28.01 27.79
C ALA A 160 17.85 -29.32 27.44
N LYS A 161 17.79 -30.32 28.34
CA LYS A 161 18.29 -31.65 28.02
C LYS A 161 17.52 -32.23 26.81
N PRO A 162 18.22 -32.93 25.89
CA PRO A 162 17.53 -33.65 24.81
C PRO A 162 16.43 -34.56 25.37
N GLY A 163 15.25 -34.55 24.74
CA GLY A 163 14.09 -35.31 25.22
C GLY A 163 13.18 -34.57 26.20
N THR A 164 13.52 -33.33 26.60
CA THR A 164 12.62 -32.47 27.38
C THR A 164 11.40 -32.12 26.56
N ALA A 165 10.18 -32.28 27.14
CA ALA A 165 8.94 -31.90 26.47
C ALA A 165 8.93 -30.39 26.14
N LEU A 166 8.46 -30.04 24.97
CA LEU A 166 8.27 -28.62 24.54
C LEU A 166 7.21 -27.94 25.42
N PRO A 167 7.27 -26.61 25.57
CA PRO A 167 6.21 -25.86 26.21
C PRO A 167 4.85 -26.12 25.52
N ALA A 168 3.78 -26.16 26.32
CA ALA A 168 2.42 -26.35 25.80
C ALA A 168 2.03 -25.25 24.77
N THR A 169 2.56 -24.05 24.97
CA THR A 169 2.34 -22.92 24.05
C THR A 169 3.62 -22.59 23.28
N LYS A 170 3.59 -22.71 21.97
CA LYS A 170 4.72 -22.29 21.13
C LYS A 170 4.84 -20.76 21.14
N PRO A 171 6.05 -20.20 21.29
CA PRO A 171 6.22 -18.75 21.25
C PRO A 171 5.86 -18.20 19.87
N VAL A 172 5.21 -17.06 19.86
CA VAL A 172 4.92 -16.31 18.64
C VAL A 172 6.15 -15.46 18.32
N CYS A 173 6.75 -15.69 17.16
CA CYS A 173 7.92 -14.94 16.71
C CYS A 173 7.50 -13.59 16.09
N SER A 174 8.26 -12.53 16.37
CA SER A 174 7.98 -11.17 15.90
C SER A 174 8.68 -10.90 14.56
N GLY A 175 8.05 -10.10 13.70
CA GLY A 175 8.63 -9.67 12.43
C GLY A 175 8.94 -10.83 11.49
N ASP A 176 10.14 -10.82 10.91
CA ASP A 176 10.60 -11.81 9.93
C ASP A 176 11.20 -13.07 10.57
N LEU A 177 11.01 -13.25 11.89
CA LEU A 177 11.54 -14.42 12.59
C LEU A 177 10.61 -15.62 12.44
N SER A 178 11.22 -16.78 12.20
CA SER A 178 10.54 -18.05 12.12
C SER A 178 10.78 -18.89 13.39
N TYR A 179 9.72 -19.57 13.88
CA TYR A 179 9.85 -20.55 14.92
C TYR A 179 10.67 -21.75 14.45
N PHE A 180 11.59 -22.21 15.28
CA PHE A 180 12.32 -23.45 15.05
C PHE A 180 12.33 -24.33 16.28
N GLU A 181 12.41 -25.63 16.07
CA GLU A 181 12.62 -26.64 17.10
C GLU A 181 13.66 -27.66 16.63
N ASN A 182 14.53 -28.10 17.55
CA ASN A 182 15.50 -29.14 17.33
C ASN A 182 15.55 -30.06 18.56
N MET A 183 14.72 -31.08 18.55
CA MET A 183 14.59 -32.02 19.68
C MET A 183 15.86 -32.83 19.94
N LYS A 184 16.66 -33.11 18.89
CA LYS A 184 17.93 -33.82 19.03
C LYS A 184 18.95 -33.01 19.83
N LYS A 185 18.91 -31.69 19.72
CA LYS A 185 19.78 -30.77 20.47
C LYS A 185 19.09 -30.19 21.72
N GLY A 186 17.81 -30.49 21.95
CA GLY A 186 17.03 -29.88 23.02
C GLY A 186 16.96 -28.37 22.90
N GLN A 187 16.57 -27.84 21.72
CA GLN A 187 16.51 -26.41 21.45
C GLN A 187 15.23 -26.01 20.71
N PHE A 188 14.68 -24.87 21.06
CA PHE A 188 13.64 -24.19 20.29
C PHE A 188 13.80 -22.67 20.41
N GLY A 189 13.11 -21.91 19.59
CA GLY A 189 13.14 -20.44 19.65
C GLY A 189 12.68 -19.77 18.37
N CYS A 190 13.09 -18.49 18.22
CA CYS A 190 12.82 -17.67 17.04
C CYS A 190 14.14 -17.23 16.41
N LYS A 191 14.28 -17.45 15.10
CA LYS A 191 15.46 -17.04 14.33
C LYS A 191 15.04 -16.51 12.94
N PRO A 192 15.89 -15.70 12.27
CA PRO A 192 15.67 -15.29 10.88
C PRO A 192 15.55 -16.48 9.94
#